data_a93a00f75b8a242a5e71ddf973bdb960
#
_entry.id   a93a00f75b8a242a5e71ddf973bdb960
#
_cell.length_a   1.000
_cell.length_b   1.000
_cell.length_c   1.000
_cell.angle_alpha   90.00
_cell.angle_beta   90.00
_cell.angle_gamma   90.00
#
_symmetry.space_group_name_H-M   'P 1'
#
loop_
_entity.id
_entity.type
_entity.pdbx_description
1 polymer ?
#
loop_
_entity_poly.entity_id
_entity_poly.type
_entity_poly.pdbx_seq_one_letter_code
_entity_poly.pdbx_strand_id
1 'polypeptide(L)'
;MDCGLSFPEEEMLGIDLIIPDVTYLKENIDKVKAFVITHGHEDHIGAIPYVLKEVNVPIYATRLTMGLIESKLKEHNMLREVKRKVVRYGQSVTLGDFRVEFIRTNHSIADAAALAIFSPAGILVHTGDFKVDYTPVNGEPIDLQRFAELGKKGVLALMCDSTNALRPGFTMSERTVGSTFDKIFNDNKNSRIIIATFASNVDRVQQIINAAVAYGRKVCVEGRSMVNIIDVAEDLGYLHIPDGTLIETEAMKNYTPEQIVLITTGSQGESMAALSRMAANLHRKVSIQPGDCVVFSSTPIPGNEKSV
;
A
#
# COMPACT_ATOMS: atom_id res chain seq x y z
N MET A 1 7.99 -11.34 -11.91
CA MET A 1 7.94 -10.08 -11.13
C MET A 1 6.52 -9.89 -10.67
N ASP A 2 6.35 -9.44 -9.44
CA ASP A 2 5.08 -9.28 -8.74
C ASP A 2 4.18 -10.53 -8.79
N CYS A 3 3.18 -10.61 -7.95
CA CYS A 3 2.26 -11.73 -7.86
C CYS A 3 0.97 -11.24 -7.19
N GLY A 4 0.24 -10.40 -7.91
CA GLY A 4 -0.94 -9.72 -7.45
C GLY A 4 -2.22 -10.50 -7.65
N LEU A 5 -3.27 -10.05 -6.99
CA LEU A 5 -4.64 -10.48 -7.23
C LEU A 5 -5.45 -9.38 -7.92
N SER A 6 -6.57 -9.76 -8.51
CA SER A 6 -7.62 -8.84 -8.93
C SER A 6 -8.89 -9.13 -8.14
N PHE A 7 -9.71 -8.10 -7.98
CA PHE A 7 -11.04 -8.26 -7.42
C PHE A 7 -12.02 -8.66 -8.53
N PRO A 8 -12.98 -9.56 -8.24
CA PRO A 8 -13.99 -9.93 -9.22
C PRO A 8 -14.93 -8.77 -9.52
N GLU A 9 -15.46 -8.73 -10.74
CA GLU A 9 -16.53 -7.82 -11.13
C GLU A 9 -17.86 -8.23 -10.50
N GLU A 10 -18.82 -7.33 -10.42
CA GLU A 10 -20.12 -7.57 -9.73
C GLU A 10 -20.90 -8.75 -10.35
N GLU A 11 -20.71 -9.03 -11.63
CA GLU A 11 -21.33 -10.15 -12.35
C GLU A 11 -20.73 -11.52 -12.02
N MET A 12 -19.54 -11.55 -11.41
CA MET A 12 -18.83 -12.79 -11.05
C MET A 12 -19.32 -13.33 -9.71
N LEU A 13 -20.57 -13.77 -9.67
CA LEU A 13 -21.20 -14.27 -8.44
C LEU A 13 -20.48 -15.48 -7.84
N GLY A 14 -20.16 -15.41 -6.54
CA GLY A 14 -19.51 -16.50 -5.81
C GLY A 14 -17.99 -16.58 -6.02
N ILE A 15 -17.40 -15.60 -6.69
CA ILE A 15 -15.95 -15.48 -6.82
C ILE A 15 -15.47 -14.40 -5.81
N ASP A 16 -14.55 -14.78 -4.93
CA ASP A 16 -13.99 -13.88 -3.92
C ASP A 16 -12.71 -13.18 -4.41
N LEU A 17 -11.88 -13.89 -5.19
CA LEU A 17 -10.57 -13.42 -5.65
C LEU A 17 -10.26 -13.97 -7.04
N ILE A 18 -9.54 -13.19 -7.84
CA ILE A 18 -8.95 -13.63 -9.11
C ILE A 18 -7.43 -13.64 -8.94
N ILE A 19 -6.81 -14.78 -9.20
CA ILE A 19 -5.36 -14.98 -9.14
C ILE A 19 -4.81 -15.32 -10.52
N PRO A 20 -3.53 -15.06 -10.81
CA PRO A 20 -2.95 -15.42 -12.10
C PRO A 20 -2.90 -16.95 -12.32
N ASP A 21 -3.07 -17.36 -13.55
CA ASP A 21 -2.79 -18.74 -13.95
C ASP A 21 -1.27 -18.98 -13.95
N VAL A 22 -0.83 -19.91 -13.13
CA VAL A 22 0.59 -20.25 -12.95
C VAL A 22 0.96 -21.62 -13.55
N THR A 23 0.10 -22.17 -14.40
CA THR A 23 0.33 -23.48 -15.03
C THR A 23 1.68 -23.55 -15.73
N TYR A 24 2.05 -22.53 -16.51
CA TYR A 24 3.36 -22.47 -17.17
C TYR A 24 4.53 -22.49 -16.17
N LEU A 25 4.40 -21.82 -15.02
CA LEU A 25 5.44 -21.82 -13.98
C LEU A 25 5.57 -23.19 -13.31
N LYS A 26 4.46 -23.88 -13.09
CA LYS A 26 4.44 -25.25 -12.55
C LYS A 26 5.14 -26.22 -13.48
N GLU A 27 4.83 -26.17 -14.77
CA GLU A 27 5.43 -27.04 -15.79
C GLU A 27 6.93 -26.76 -16.01
N ASN A 28 7.41 -25.58 -15.63
CA ASN A 28 8.79 -25.16 -15.76
C ASN A 28 9.44 -24.76 -14.42
N ILE A 29 9.06 -25.42 -13.33
CA ILE A 29 9.48 -25.04 -11.96
C ILE A 29 11.00 -25.00 -11.78
N ASP A 30 11.74 -25.85 -12.46
CA ASP A 30 13.21 -25.89 -12.48
C ASP A 30 13.85 -24.59 -13.02
N LYS A 31 13.14 -23.86 -13.88
CA LYS A 31 13.55 -22.58 -14.46
C LYS A 31 13.15 -21.38 -13.59
N VAL A 32 12.14 -21.53 -12.73
CA VAL A 32 11.68 -20.44 -11.85
C VAL A 32 12.66 -20.25 -10.69
N LYS A 33 13.28 -19.09 -10.58
CA LYS A 33 14.34 -18.85 -9.58
C LYS A 33 13.83 -18.14 -8.34
N ALA A 34 12.93 -17.17 -8.49
CA ALA A 34 12.41 -16.38 -7.39
C ALA A 34 11.20 -15.53 -7.80
N PHE A 35 10.43 -15.06 -6.83
CA PHE A 35 9.60 -13.87 -6.94
C PHE A 35 10.42 -12.64 -6.59
N VAL A 36 10.32 -11.59 -7.40
CA VAL A 36 10.91 -10.27 -7.14
C VAL A 36 9.76 -9.26 -7.13
N ILE A 37 9.57 -8.60 -5.99
CA ILE A 37 8.38 -7.79 -5.74
C ILE A 37 8.76 -6.31 -5.68
N THR A 38 8.00 -5.49 -6.40
CA THR A 38 8.21 -4.05 -6.49
C THR A 38 7.71 -3.31 -5.26
N HIS A 39 6.50 -3.61 -4.80
CA HIS A 39 5.89 -2.95 -3.63
C HIS A 39 4.73 -3.77 -3.04
N GLY A 40 4.16 -3.30 -1.94
CA GLY A 40 3.25 -4.06 -1.09
C GLY A 40 1.75 -3.88 -1.33
N HIS A 41 1.30 -3.37 -2.49
CA HIS A 41 -0.12 -3.33 -2.82
C HIS A 41 -0.68 -4.71 -3.17
N GLU A 42 -2.00 -4.88 -3.00
CA GLU A 42 -2.68 -6.17 -3.19
C GLU A 42 -2.58 -6.70 -4.62
N ASP A 43 -2.64 -5.83 -5.60
CA ASP A 43 -2.47 -6.14 -7.02
C ASP A 43 -1.02 -6.47 -7.40
N HIS A 44 -0.09 -6.44 -6.43
CA HIS A 44 1.31 -6.85 -6.59
C HIS A 44 1.72 -8.00 -5.67
N ILE A 45 1.09 -8.17 -4.49
CA ILE A 45 1.44 -9.22 -3.52
C ILE A 45 0.28 -10.14 -3.14
N GLY A 46 -0.95 -9.79 -3.47
CA GLY A 46 -2.14 -10.45 -2.93
C GLY A 46 -2.28 -11.93 -3.31
N ALA A 47 -1.79 -12.35 -4.48
CA ALA A 47 -1.85 -13.74 -4.89
C ALA A 47 -0.70 -14.61 -4.34
N ILE A 48 0.32 -14.03 -3.70
CA ILE A 48 1.51 -14.75 -3.20
C ILE A 48 1.14 -15.99 -2.38
N PRO A 49 0.25 -15.95 -1.36
CA PRO A 49 -0.05 -17.13 -0.56
C PRO A 49 -0.72 -18.27 -1.34
N TYR A 50 -1.44 -17.92 -2.40
CA TYR A 50 -2.12 -18.89 -3.25
C TYR A 50 -1.15 -19.54 -4.23
N VAL A 51 -0.33 -18.70 -4.90
CA VAL A 51 0.61 -19.14 -5.93
C VAL A 51 1.76 -19.97 -5.31
N LEU A 52 2.23 -19.63 -4.12
CA LEU A 52 3.28 -20.37 -3.43
C LEU A 52 2.91 -21.82 -3.08
N LYS A 53 1.63 -22.16 -3.00
CA LYS A 53 1.20 -23.55 -2.83
C LYS A 53 1.58 -24.43 -4.03
N GLU A 54 1.70 -23.81 -5.20
CA GLU A 54 2.01 -24.48 -6.46
C GLU A 54 3.45 -24.23 -6.92
N VAL A 55 3.97 -23.01 -6.66
CA VAL A 55 5.28 -22.54 -7.10
C VAL A 55 6.03 -21.94 -5.90
N ASN A 56 6.59 -22.81 -5.04
CA ASN A 56 7.30 -22.38 -3.84
C ASN A 56 8.77 -22.05 -4.15
N VAL A 57 9.05 -20.79 -4.42
CA VAL A 57 10.40 -20.27 -4.67
C VAL A 57 10.69 -19.06 -3.75
N PRO A 58 11.98 -18.69 -3.55
CA PRO A 58 12.33 -17.55 -2.71
C PRO A 58 11.67 -16.25 -3.16
N ILE A 59 11.33 -15.38 -2.19
CA ILE A 59 10.79 -14.04 -2.44
C ILE A 59 11.87 -13.01 -2.08
N TYR A 60 12.05 -12.01 -2.95
CA TYR A 60 12.89 -10.84 -2.74
C TYR A 60 12.03 -9.59 -2.78
N ALA A 61 12.08 -8.79 -1.73
CA ALA A 61 11.34 -7.53 -1.62
C ALA A 61 12.05 -6.56 -0.68
N THR A 62 11.69 -5.30 -0.74
CA THR A 62 12.10 -4.28 0.23
C THR A 62 11.49 -4.57 1.61
N ARG A 63 11.93 -3.85 2.64
CA ARG A 63 11.63 -4.22 4.04
C ARG A 63 10.15 -4.13 4.39
N LEU A 64 9.48 -3.02 4.04
CA LEU A 64 8.04 -2.87 4.30
C LEU A 64 7.23 -3.87 3.47
N THR A 65 7.53 -3.97 2.18
CA THR A 65 6.88 -4.95 1.29
C THR A 65 7.00 -6.38 1.83
N MET A 66 8.19 -6.75 2.33
CA MET A 66 8.39 -8.06 2.94
C MET A 66 7.58 -8.24 4.22
N GLY A 67 7.48 -7.22 5.07
CA GLY A 67 6.65 -7.26 6.28
C GLY A 67 5.18 -7.50 5.97
N LEU A 68 4.64 -6.86 4.93
CA LEU A 68 3.28 -7.08 4.47
C LEU A 68 3.07 -8.48 3.89
N ILE A 69 4.04 -9.00 3.13
CA ILE A 69 4.03 -10.39 2.65
C ILE A 69 4.06 -11.36 3.83
N GLU A 70 4.88 -11.10 4.85
CA GLU A 70 4.96 -11.94 6.06
C GLU A 70 3.64 -12.00 6.82
N SER A 71 2.93 -10.86 6.94
CA SER A 71 1.59 -10.82 7.54
C SER A 71 0.63 -11.74 6.78
N LYS A 72 0.60 -11.67 5.43
CA LYS A 72 -0.21 -12.56 4.59
C LYS A 72 0.17 -14.03 4.74
N LEU A 73 1.46 -14.33 4.70
CA LEU A 73 1.94 -15.71 4.88
C LEU A 73 1.58 -16.27 6.26
N LYS A 74 1.56 -15.43 7.29
CA LYS A 74 1.13 -15.79 8.65
C LYS A 74 -0.36 -16.14 8.68
N GLU A 75 -1.21 -15.35 8.04
CA GLU A 75 -2.65 -15.62 7.93
C GLU A 75 -2.94 -16.96 7.24
N HIS A 76 -2.10 -17.34 6.27
CA HIS A 76 -2.19 -18.61 5.53
C HIS A 76 -1.38 -19.77 6.15
N ASN A 77 -0.75 -19.57 7.32
CA ASN A 77 0.12 -20.54 7.99
C ASN A 77 1.35 -21.01 7.19
N MET A 78 1.82 -20.20 6.25
CA MET A 78 2.92 -20.51 5.33
C MET A 78 4.26 -19.86 5.71
N LEU A 79 4.30 -19.08 6.78
CA LEU A 79 5.47 -18.26 7.14
C LEU A 79 6.77 -19.07 7.26
N ARG A 80 6.71 -20.31 7.73
CA ARG A 80 7.88 -21.18 7.95
C ARG A 80 8.34 -21.91 6.68
N GLU A 81 7.51 -22.02 5.68
CA GLU A 81 7.73 -22.82 4.47
C GLU A 81 8.38 -22.01 3.34
N VAL A 82 8.35 -20.68 3.45
CA VAL A 82 8.74 -19.77 2.38
C VAL A 82 10.07 -19.09 2.69
N LYS A 83 11.01 -19.16 1.75
CA LYS A 83 12.29 -18.42 1.85
C LYS A 83 12.06 -16.95 1.48
N ARG A 84 12.35 -16.04 2.40
CA ARG A 84 12.16 -14.61 2.26
C ARG A 84 13.49 -13.89 2.39
N LYS A 85 13.73 -12.93 1.54
CA LYS A 85 14.97 -12.16 1.52
C LYS A 85 14.68 -10.67 1.34
N VAL A 86 14.95 -9.90 2.39
CA VAL A 86 14.87 -8.45 2.34
C VAL A 86 16.05 -7.90 1.55
N VAL A 87 15.75 -6.98 0.64
CA VAL A 87 16.75 -6.27 -0.17
C VAL A 87 16.65 -4.76 0.09
N ARG A 88 17.75 -4.05 -0.19
CA ARG A 88 17.82 -2.59 -0.05
C ARG A 88 17.96 -1.96 -1.43
N TYR A 89 17.60 -0.69 -1.53
CA TYR A 89 17.87 0.10 -2.73
C TYR A 89 19.35 0.09 -3.08
N GLY A 90 19.65 0.01 -4.37
CA GLY A 90 21.02 -0.15 -4.91
C GLY A 90 21.57 -1.56 -4.79
N GLN A 91 20.93 -2.46 -4.05
CA GLN A 91 21.34 -3.86 -3.96
C GLN A 91 20.93 -4.62 -5.22
N SER A 92 21.82 -5.50 -5.69
CA SER A 92 21.52 -6.45 -6.77
C SER A 92 21.48 -7.87 -6.23
N VAL A 93 20.60 -8.68 -6.80
CA VAL A 93 20.53 -10.12 -6.56
C VAL A 93 20.75 -10.87 -7.87
N THR A 94 21.50 -11.98 -7.82
CA THR A 94 21.75 -12.84 -8.98
C THR A 94 20.81 -14.05 -8.94
N LEU A 95 20.07 -14.24 -10.00
CA LEU A 95 19.03 -15.27 -10.15
C LEU A 95 19.23 -16.02 -11.47
N GLY A 96 20.13 -17.02 -11.47
CA GLY A 96 20.59 -17.66 -12.71
C GLY A 96 21.37 -16.66 -13.57
N ASP A 97 20.95 -16.50 -14.81
CA ASP A 97 21.58 -15.57 -15.76
C ASP A 97 21.11 -14.10 -15.60
N PHE A 98 20.19 -13.86 -14.67
CA PHE A 98 19.68 -12.52 -14.40
C PHE A 98 20.37 -11.91 -13.17
N ARG A 99 20.68 -10.62 -13.26
CA ARG A 99 21.01 -9.79 -12.10
C ARG A 99 19.94 -8.70 -11.98
N VAL A 100 19.22 -8.69 -10.86
CA VAL A 100 18.12 -7.76 -10.59
C VAL A 100 18.56 -6.75 -9.55
N GLU A 101 18.52 -5.47 -9.88
CA GLU A 101 18.83 -4.35 -9.01
C GLU A 101 17.55 -3.64 -8.59
N PHE A 102 17.44 -3.31 -7.31
CA PHE A 102 16.31 -2.57 -6.73
C PHE A 102 16.63 -1.09 -6.70
N ILE A 103 15.83 -0.27 -7.38
CA ILE A 103 16.00 1.17 -7.50
C ILE A 103 14.90 1.86 -6.72
N ARG A 104 15.25 2.87 -5.91
CA ARG A 104 14.26 3.64 -5.15
C ARG A 104 13.31 4.36 -6.07
N THR A 105 12.02 4.20 -5.82
CA THR A 105 10.94 4.97 -6.43
C THR A 105 10.00 5.53 -5.36
N ASN A 106 9.13 6.46 -5.73
CA ASN A 106 8.05 6.93 -4.87
C ASN A 106 6.71 6.43 -5.41
N HIS A 107 5.84 6.04 -4.51
CA HIS A 107 4.48 5.63 -4.82
C HIS A 107 3.55 6.04 -3.66
N SER A 108 2.29 5.59 -3.65
CA SER A 108 1.35 5.80 -2.54
C SER A 108 1.59 4.86 -1.34
N ILE A 109 2.58 3.99 -1.44
CA ILE A 109 3.08 3.14 -0.36
C ILE A 109 4.58 3.38 -0.19
N ALA A 110 5.05 3.40 1.04
CA ALA A 110 6.48 3.52 1.32
C ALA A 110 7.27 2.29 0.86
N ASP A 111 8.54 2.48 0.66
CA ASP A 111 9.50 1.42 0.32
C ASP A 111 9.27 0.72 -1.04
N ALA A 112 8.59 1.40 -1.97
CA ALA A 112 8.40 0.92 -3.35
C ALA A 112 9.70 0.95 -4.13
N ALA A 113 9.91 -0.05 -5.01
CA ALA A 113 11.11 -0.19 -5.82
C ALA A 113 10.78 -0.41 -7.30
N ALA A 114 11.54 0.25 -8.16
CA ALA A 114 11.69 -0.15 -9.54
C ALA A 114 12.81 -1.21 -9.67
N LEU A 115 12.80 -1.95 -10.76
CA LEU A 115 13.73 -3.06 -11.00
C LEU A 115 14.52 -2.83 -12.29
N ALA A 116 15.86 -2.88 -12.21
CA ALA A 116 16.69 -3.02 -13.39
C ALA A 116 17.15 -4.48 -13.52
N ILE A 117 16.78 -5.12 -14.59
CA ILE A 117 17.02 -6.53 -14.86
C ILE A 117 18.07 -6.63 -15.95
N PHE A 118 19.27 -7.03 -15.56
CA PHE A 118 20.37 -7.29 -16.46
C PHE A 118 20.31 -8.75 -16.93
N SER A 119 20.21 -8.94 -18.22
CA SER A 119 20.18 -10.25 -18.86
C SER A 119 21.24 -10.35 -19.94
N PRO A 120 21.55 -11.56 -20.46
CA PRO A 120 22.44 -11.71 -21.61
C PRO A 120 21.96 -10.97 -22.87
N ALA A 121 20.65 -10.73 -23.01
CA ALA A 121 20.09 -10.00 -24.13
C ALA A 121 20.14 -8.47 -24.00
N GLY A 122 20.26 -7.95 -22.76
CA GLY A 122 20.29 -6.52 -22.49
C GLY A 122 19.63 -6.16 -21.16
N ILE A 123 19.44 -4.86 -20.94
CA ILE A 123 18.85 -4.31 -19.71
C ILE A 123 17.37 -4.07 -19.92
N LEU A 124 16.54 -4.64 -19.04
CA LEU A 124 15.12 -4.29 -18.93
C LEU A 124 14.93 -3.44 -17.67
N VAL A 125 14.09 -2.44 -17.77
CA VAL A 125 13.69 -1.61 -16.62
C VAL A 125 12.20 -1.76 -16.41
N HIS A 126 11.81 -2.16 -15.20
CA HIS A 126 10.41 -2.20 -14.76
C HIS A 126 10.25 -1.15 -13.66
N THR A 127 9.37 -0.17 -13.88
CA THR A 127 9.22 0.95 -12.94
C THR A 127 8.53 0.55 -11.64
N GLY A 128 7.79 -0.56 -11.62
CA GLY A 128 6.71 -0.73 -10.67
C GLY A 128 5.71 0.41 -10.85
N ASP A 129 4.82 0.57 -9.89
CA ASP A 129 3.98 1.76 -9.80
C ASP A 129 4.79 2.91 -9.22
N PHE A 130 4.70 4.08 -9.83
CA PHE A 130 5.53 5.21 -9.41
C PHE A 130 4.88 6.57 -9.59
N LYS A 131 5.39 7.52 -8.84
CA LYS A 131 5.24 8.95 -9.09
C LYS A 131 6.59 9.65 -8.97
N VAL A 132 6.76 10.77 -9.65
CA VAL A 132 7.92 11.64 -9.45
C VAL A 132 7.57 12.66 -8.39
N ASP A 133 8.00 12.42 -7.15
CA ASP A 133 7.80 13.31 -6.01
C ASP A 133 9.17 13.80 -5.50
N TYR A 134 9.43 15.10 -5.64
CA TYR A 134 10.68 15.72 -5.17
C TYR A 134 10.64 16.12 -3.70
N THR A 135 9.48 16.07 -3.08
CA THR A 135 9.26 16.44 -1.67
C THR A 135 8.38 15.41 -0.96
N PRO A 136 8.79 14.11 -0.94
CA PRO A 136 8.00 13.09 -0.28
C PRO A 136 7.80 13.41 1.20
N VAL A 137 6.77 12.84 1.82
CA VAL A 137 6.49 13.01 3.26
C VAL A 137 7.59 12.38 4.07
N ASN A 138 7.92 11.13 3.75
CA ASN A 138 8.99 10.36 4.37
C ASN A 138 9.98 9.86 3.32
N GLY A 139 11.23 9.63 3.75
CA GLY A 139 12.27 9.08 2.90
C GLY A 139 12.83 10.09 1.89
N GLU A 140 13.39 9.56 0.81
CA GLU A 140 14.07 10.33 -0.22
C GLU A 140 13.30 10.29 -1.54
N PRO A 141 13.52 11.28 -2.44
CA PRO A 141 12.93 11.26 -3.78
C PRO A 141 13.32 10.03 -4.60
N ILE A 142 12.55 9.77 -5.66
CA ILE A 142 12.89 8.76 -6.68
C ILE A 142 14.31 8.96 -7.20
N ASP A 143 15.05 7.87 -7.37
CA ASP A 143 16.45 7.89 -7.85
C ASP A 143 16.52 8.07 -9.37
N LEU A 144 16.18 9.27 -9.84
CA LEU A 144 16.25 9.62 -11.26
C LEU A 144 17.68 9.56 -11.82
N GLN A 145 18.71 9.76 -10.97
CA GLN A 145 20.08 9.63 -11.38
C GLN A 145 20.36 8.20 -11.86
N ARG A 146 19.91 7.21 -11.10
CA ARG A 146 20.11 5.81 -11.47
C ARG A 146 19.42 5.43 -12.77
N PHE A 147 18.19 5.93 -13.00
CA PHE A 147 17.50 5.75 -14.28
C PHE A 147 18.27 6.39 -15.44
N ALA A 148 18.82 7.59 -15.26
CA ALA A 148 19.64 8.25 -16.28
C ALA A 148 20.93 7.47 -16.61
N GLU A 149 21.58 6.89 -15.60
CA GLU A 149 22.75 6.04 -15.78
C GLU A 149 22.43 4.77 -16.58
N LEU A 150 21.28 4.14 -16.33
CA LEU A 150 20.81 2.98 -17.09
C LEU A 150 20.50 3.37 -18.53
N GLY A 151 19.84 4.52 -18.74
CA GLY A 151 19.57 5.06 -20.08
C GLY A 151 20.85 5.27 -20.89
N LYS A 152 21.93 5.79 -20.28
CA LYS A 152 23.24 5.93 -20.93
C LYS A 152 23.88 4.59 -21.32
N LYS A 153 23.62 3.52 -20.55
CA LYS A 153 24.12 2.17 -20.87
C LYS A 153 23.35 1.51 -22.01
N GLY A 154 22.17 2.00 -22.31
CA GLY A 154 21.23 1.40 -23.24
C GLY A 154 20.25 0.44 -22.56
N VAL A 155 18.98 0.76 -22.64
CA VAL A 155 17.86 -0.05 -22.12
C VAL A 155 17.19 -0.75 -23.29
N LEU A 156 17.12 -2.08 -23.23
CA LEU A 156 16.47 -2.90 -24.27
C LEU A 156 14.95 -2.72 -24.24
N ALA A 157 14.36 -2.70 -23.04
CA ALA A 157 12.92 -2.50 -22.87
C ALA A 157 12.63 -1.76 -21.57
N LEU A 158 11.66 -0.83 -21.65
CA LEU A 158 11.09 -0.13 -20.50
C LEU A 158 9.64 -0.58 -20.30
N MET A 159 9.37 -1.22 -19.17
CA MET A 159 8.04 -1.58 -18.70
C MET A 159 7.61 -0.51 -17.71
N CYS A 160 6.86 0.47 -18.20
CA CYS A 160 6.54 1.68 -17.46
C CYS A 160 5.07 1.68 -17.02
N ASP A 161 4.82 2.00 -15.74
CA ASP A 161 3.48 2.33 -15.28
C ASP A 161 2.89 3.45 -16.13
N SER A 162 1.69 3.26 -16.60
CA SER A 162 0.97 4.18 -17.48
C SER A 162 -0.46 4.45 -17.05
N THR A 163 -0.78 4.18 -15.79
CA THR A 163 -2.15 4.26 -15.23
C THR A 163 -2.85 5.58 -15.52
N ASN A 164 -2.14 6.71 -15.40
CA ASN A 164 -2.68 8.05 -15.64
C ASN A 164 -2.12 8.70 -16.93
N ALA A 165 -1.55 7.95 -17.85
CA ALA A 165 -0.84 8.50 -19.02
C ALA A 165 -1.72 9.38 -19.93
N LEU A 166 -3.04 9.12 -19.97
CA LEU A 166 -4.00 9.91 -20.77
C LEU A 166 -4.58 11.12 -20.02
N ARG A 167 -4.29 11.28 -18.72
CA ARG A 167 -4.78 12.42 -17.94
C ARG A 167 -3.85 13.61 -18.08
N PRO A 168 -4.33 14.79 -18.52
CA PRO A 168 -3.53 16.00 -18.54
C PRO A 168 -3.09 16.42 -17.14
N GLY A 169 -1.88 16.99 -17.02
CA GLY A 169 -1.36 17.51 -15.75
C GLY A 169 -0.30 16.62 -15.11
N PHE A 170 -0.19 16.67 -13.80
CA PHE A 170 0.79 15.92 -13.02
C PHE A 170 0.24 15.60 -11.62
N THR A 171 0.79 14.58 -11.00
CA THR A 171 0.45 14.21 -9.62
C THR A 171 1.17 15.12 -8.63
N MET A 172 0.42 15.76 -7.73
CA MET A 172 0.98 16.59 -6.67
C MET A 172 1.77 15.74 -5.66
N SER A 173 2.72 16.39 -4.96
CA SER A 173 3.40 15.76 -3.83
C SER A 173 2.40 15.36 -2.74
N GLU A 174 2.63 14.22 -2.12
CA GLU A 174 1.85 13.74 -0.98
C GLU A 174 1.85 14.74 0.19
N ARG A 175 2.94 15.49 0.36
CA ARG A 175 3.06 16.55 1.38
C ARG A 175 1.98 17.62 1.30
N THR A 176 1.44 17.91 0.10
CA THR A 176 0.38 18.91 -0.08
C THR A 176 -0.93 18.55 0.64
N VAL A 177 -1.15 17.27 0.89
CA VAL A 177 -2.35 16.79 1.61
C VAL A 177 -2.33 17.19 3.09
N GLY A 178 -1.14 17.32 3.68
CA GLY A 178 -0.98 17.73 5.08
C GLY A 178 -1.66 19.06 5.39
N SER A 179 -1.49 20.07 4.52
CA SER A 179 -2.15 21.37 4.69
C SER A 179 -3.69 21.29 4.59
N THR A 180 -4.20 20.33 3.83
CA THR A 180 -5.64 20.08 3.75
C THR A 180 -6.16 19.48 5.05
N PHE A 181 -5.40 18.58 5.68
CA PHE A 181 -5.78 18.05 7.00
C PHE A 181 -5.77 19.15 8.05
N ASP A 182 -4.76 20.01 8.10
CA ASP A 182 -4.74 21.16 9.02
C ASP A 182 -6.00 22.01 8.89
N LYS A 183 -6.43 22.30 7.66
CA LYS A 183 -7.68 23.03 7.42
C LYS A 183 -8.89 22.27 7.91
N ILE A 184 -9.01 20.97 7.56
CA ILE A 184 -10.14 20.13 8.00
C ILE A 184 -10.24 20.09 9.53
N PHE A 185 -9.13 19.89 10.22
CA PHE A 185 -9.10 19.83 11.69
C PHE A 185 -9.45 21.19 12.32
N ASN A 186 -8.95 22.29 11.74
CA ASN A 186 -9.27 23.64 12.21
C ASN A 186 -10.75 23.99 12.03
N ASP A 187 -11.33 23.61 10.90
CA ASP A 187 -12.74 23.93 10.56
C ASP A 187 -13.74 23.05 11.33
N ASN A 188 -13.29 21.86 11.83
CA ASN A 188 -14.11 20.87 12.51
C ASN A 188 -13.69 20.64 13.97
N LYS A 189 -13.37 21.71 14.71
CA LYS A 189 -12.88 21.62 16.09
C LYS A 189 -13.84 20.94 17.06
N ASN A 190 -15.13 21.03 16.80
CA ASN A 190 -16.18 20.51 17.68
C ASN A 190 -16.79 19.18 17.18
N SER A 191 -16.22 18.58 16.13
CA SER A 191 -16.74 17.36 15.52
C SER A 191 -15.79 16.20 15.70
N ARG A 192 -16.32 14.98 15.82
CA ARG A 192 -15.53 13.78 15.56
C ARG A 192 -15.17 13.75 14.05
N ILE A 193 -13.92 13.45 13.74
CA ILE A 193 -13.44 13.38 12.36
C ILE A 193 -13.24 11.92 12.01
N ILE A 194 -13.87 11.47 10.92
CA ILE A 194 -13.74 10.11 10.38
C ILE A 194 -13.07 10.23 9.02
N ILE A 195 -11.89 9.65 8.85
CA ILE A 195 -11.10 9.76 7.63
C ILE A 195 -10.97 8.38 6.99
N ALA A 196 -11.57 8.20 5.82
CA ALA A 196 -11.40 7.01 5.00
C ALA A 196 -10.23 7.22 4.03
N THR A 197 -9.29 6.28 4.03
CA THR A 197 -8.12 6.31 3.15
C THR A 197 -7.70 4.90 2.77
N PHE A 198 -6.76 4.77 1.82
CA PHE A 198 -6.11 3.50 1.54
C PHE A 198 -5.23 3.08 2.73
N ALA A 199 -5.41 1.85 3.19
CA ALA A 199 -4.62 1.30 4.29
C ALA A 199 -3.11 1.31 3.99
N SER A 200 -2.75 1.05 2.74
CA SER A 200 -1.36 0.99 2.27
C SER A 200 -0.66 2.35 2.18
N ASN A 201 -1.41 3.46 2.21
CA ASN A 201 -0.80 4.79 2.15
C ASN A 201 -0.31 5.23 3.54
N VAL A 202 0.80 4.64 3.96
CA VAL A 202 1.43 4.89 5.28
C VAL A 202 1.76 6.37 5.47
N ASP A 203 2.21 7.07 4.42
CA ASP A 203 2.51 8.51 4.48
C ASP A 203 1.26 9.35 4.76
N ARG A 204 0.11 8.96 4.18
CA ARG A 204 -1.18 9.59 4.43
C ARG A 204 -1.63 9.38 5.88
N VAL A 205 -1.49 8.15 6.37
CA VAL A 205 -1.79 7.81 7.77
C VAL A 205 -0.90 8.60 8.70
N GLN A 206 0.40 8.74 8.42
CA GLN A 206 1.31 9.56 9.22
C GLN A 206 0.87 11.03 9.27
N GLN A 207 0.47 11.60 8.15
CA GLN A 207 -0.02 12.99 8.12
C GLN A 207 -1.29 13.17 8.95
N ILE A 208 -2.22 12.21 8.90
CA ILE A 208 -3.43 12.23 9.73
C ILE A 208 -3.07 12.17 11.23
N ILE A 209 -2.16 11.27 11.61
CA ILE A 209 -1.69 11.14 13.00
C ILE A 209 -1.02 12.42 13.46
N ASN A 210 -0.15 13.02 12.64
CA ASN A 210 0.52 14.27 12.96
C ASN A 210 -0.50 15.41 13.19
N ALA A 211 -1.52 15.52 12.33
CA ALA A 211 -2.59 16.48 12.51
C ALA A 211 -3.38 16.20 13.80
N ALA A 212 -3.75 14.95 14.07
CA ALA A 212 -4.44 14.57 15.30
C ALA A 212 -3.66 14.98 16.55
N VAL A 213 -2.37 14.70 16.59
CA VAL A 213 -1.46 15.08 17.69
C VAL A 213 -1.40 16.60 17.84
N ALA A 214 -1.24 17.36 16.74
CA ALA A 214 -1.18 18.81 16.76
C ALA A 214 -2.47 19.48 17.34
N TYR A 215 -3.61 18.82 17.13
CA TYR A 215 -4.91 19.26 17.66
C TYR A 215 -5.31 18.56 18.98
N GLY A 216 -4.40 17.81 19.61
CA GLY A 216 -4.64 17.15 20.90
C GLY A 216 -5.69 16.05 20.87
N ARG A 217 -5.91 15.43 19.69
CA ARG A 217 -6.91 14.38 19.50
C ARG A 217 -6.32 12.99 19.65
N LYS A 218 -7.16 12.05 20.03
CA LYS A 218 -6.87 10.61 20.05
C LYS A 218 -7.22 10.01 18.68
N VAL A 219 -6.43 9.04 18.27
CA VAL A 219 -6.63 8.31 17.01
C VAL A 219 -7.16 6.92 17.30
N CYS A 220 -8.21 6.55 16.62
CA CYS A 220 -8.75 5.20 16.60
C CYS A 220 -8.66 4.65 15.18
N VAL A 221 -8.41 3.36 15.02
CA VAL A 221 -8.24 2.71 13.71
C VAL A 221 -9.26 1.60 13.55
N GLU A 222 -9.96 1.59 12.41
CA GLU A 222 -10.93 0.56 12.07
C GLU A 222 -10.75 0.04 10.64
N GLY A 223 -10.95 -1.27 10.51
CA GLY A 223 -10.71 -2.03 9.28
C GLY A 223 -9.48 -2.93 9.42
N ARG A 224 -9.68 -4.24 9.16
CA ARG A 224 -8.64 -5.26 9.38
C ARG A 224 -7.34 -4.94 8.64
N SER A 225 -7.41 -4.58 7.37
CA SER A 225 -6.23 -4.25 6.58
C SER A 225 -5.53 -2.99 7.09
N MET A 226 -6.29 -1.98 7.57
CA MET A 226 -5.74 -0.76 8.14
C MET A 226 -4.93 -1.06 9.41
N VAL A 227 -5.50 -1.82 10.33
CA VAL A 227 -4.82 -2.24 11.56
C VAL A 227 -3.54 -3.03 11.24
N ASN A 228 -3.63 -4.06 10.39
CA ASN A 228 -2.47 -4.88 10.05
C ASN A 228 -1.33 -4.07 9.42
N ILE A 229 -1.64 -3.12 8.54
CA ILE A 229 -0.61 -2.31 7.87
C ILE A 229 0.01 -1.31 8.85
N ILE A 230 -0.80 -0.69 9.71
CA ILE A 230 -0.30 0.23 10.75
C ILE A 230 0.65 -0.51 11.69
N ASP A 231 0.26 -1.68 12.20
CA ASP A 231 1.09 -2.51 13.09
C ASP A 231 2.44 -2.85 12.42
N VAL A 232 2.41 -3.34 11.19
CA VAL A 232 3.63 -3.67 10.44
C VAL A 232 4.50 -2.43 10.19
N ALA A 233 3.88 -1.31 9.80
CA ALA A 233 4.60 -0.07 9.50
C ALA A 233 5.22 0.56 10.75
N GLU A 234 4.55 0.50 11.90
CA GLU A 234 5.06 0.96 13.18
C GLU A 234 6.21 0.06 13.65
N ASP A 235 6.03 -1.25 13.68
CA ASP A 235 7.06 -2.24 14.05
C ASP A 235 8.35 -2.09 13.22
N LEU A 236 8.21 -1.75 11.96
CA LEU A 236 9.33 -1.55 11.04
C LEU A 236 9.88 -0.11 11.03
N GLY A 237 9.25 0.82 11.76
CA GLY A 237 9.68 2.22 11.87
C GLY A 237 9.35 3.10 10.64
N TYR A 238 8.38 2.71 9.82
CA TYR A 238 7.83 3.53 8.73
C TYR A 238 6.71 4.46 9.21
N LEU A 239 6.10 4.15 10.35
CA LEU A 239 5.07 4.95 10.98
C LEU A 239 5.51 5.31 12.39
N HIS A 240 5.27 6.56 12.80
CA HIS A 240 5.65 7.10 14.09
C HIS A 240 4.39 7.55 14.84
N ILE A 241 4.01 6.82 15.87
CA ILE A 241 2.82 7.11 16.67
C ILE A 241 3.28 7.49 18.07
N PRO A 242 3.13 8.76 18.51
CA PRO A 242 3.46 9.16 19.86
C PRO A 242 2.64 8.40 20.91
N ASP A 243 3.28 8.03 22.03
CA ASP A 243 2.64 7.30 23.12
C ASP A 243 1.30 7.92 23.53
N GLY A 244 0.30 7.08 23.71
CA GLY A 244 -1.02 7.48 24.14
C GLY A 244 -1.85 8.23 23.10
N THR A 245 -1.39 8.31 21.84
CA THR A 245 -2.17 8.87 20.71
C THR A 245 -3.18 7.86 20.21
N LEU A 246 -2.75 6.61 19.98
CA LEU A 246 -3.62 5.52 19.52
C LEU A 246 -4.44 4.98 20.68
N ILE A 247 -5.73 4.78 20.46
CA ILE A 247 -6.66 4.19 21.43
C ILE A 247 -7.49 3.09 20.76
N GLU A 248 -7.86 2.09 21.56
CA GLU A 248 -8.81 1.07 21.15
C GLU A 248 -10.21 1.66 20.92
N THR A 249 -10.95 1.09 20.00
CA THR A 249 -12.31 1.56 19.65
C THR A 249 -13.24 1.59 20.86
N GLU A 250 -13.13 0.63 21.76
CA GLU A 250 -13.91 0.55 22.99
C GLU A 250 -13.61 1.67 23.99
N ALA A 251 -12.42 2.25 23.89
CA ALA A 251 -12.00 3.38 24.72
C ALA A 251 -12.58 4.71 24.25
N MET A 252 -13.11 4.80 23.03
CA MET A 252 -13.71 6.03 22.48
C MET A 252 -14.80 6.63 23.39
N LYS A 253 -15.54 5.78 24.09
CA LYS A 253 -16.59 6.22 25.04
C LYS A 253 -16.08 7.10 26.20
N ASN A 254 -14.79 7.11 26.43
CA ASN A 254 -14.15 7.92 27.49
C ASN A 254 -13.72 9.31 27.01
N TYR A 255 -13.97 9.63 25.73
CA TYR A 255 -13.59 10.88 25.09
C TYR A 255 -14.79 11.55 24.47
N THR A 256 -14.76 12.87 24.38
CA THR A 256 -15.79 13.64 23.67
C THR A 256 -15.54 13.57 22.14
N PRO A 257 -16.57 13.79 21.30
CA PRO A 257 -16.43 13.69 19.83
C PRO A 257 -15.26 14.50 19.27
N GLU A 258 -15.08 15.73 19.76
CA GLU A 258 -14.00 16.62 19.33
C GLU A 258 -12.60 16.15 19.68
N GLN A 259 -12.47 15.17 20.56
CA GLN A 259 -11.19 14.56 20.95
C GLN A 259 -10.83 13.35 20.10
N ILE A 260 -11.66 12.95 19.13
CA ILE A 260 -11.51 11.68 18.40
C ILE A 260 -11.27 11.94 16.91
N VAL A 261 -10.31 11.23 16.37
CA VAL A 261 -10.12 10.98 14.93
C VAL A 261 -10.22 9.48 14.69
N LEU A 262 -11.05 9.08 13.75
CA LEU A 262 -11.16 7.69 13.32
C LEU A 262 -10.54 7.55 11.93
N ILE A 263 -9.53 6.70 11.78
CA ILE A 263 -8.95 6.30 10.49
C ILE A 263 -9.58 4.97 10.09
N THR A 264 -10.09 4.88 8.86
CA THR A 264 -10.84 3.70 8.45
C THR A 264 -10.63 3.35 6.97
N THR A 265 -10.92 2.10 6.63
CA THR A 265 -11.06 1.64 5.23
C THR A 265 -12.41 1.99 4.66
N GLY A 266 -12.57 1.83 3.33
CA GLY A 266 -13.83 2.09 2.64
C GLY A 266 -13.82 3.37 1.81
N SER A 267 -12.63 3.85 1.47
CA SER A 267 -12.46 5.04 0.62
C SER A 267 -12.81 4.80 -0.85
N GLN A 268 -13.07 3.56 -1.23
CA GLN A 268 -13.49 3.14 -2.57
C GLN A 268 -14.95 2.66 -2.64
N GLY A 269 -15.73 2.87 -1.58
CA GLY A 269 -17.14 2.48 -1.53
C GLY A 269 -17.38 0.97 -1.43
N GLU A 270 -16.36 0.19 -1.06
CA GLU A 270 -16.46 -1.25 -0.90
C GLU A 270 -17.49 -1.59 0.18
N SER A 271 -18.49 -2.39 -0.16
CA SER A 271 -19.65 -2.70 0.70
C SER A 271 -19.25 -3.34 2.04
N MET A 272 -18.18 -4.14 2.05
CA MET A 272 -17.69 -4.81 3.25
C MET A 272 -16.68 -4.01 4.05
N ALA A 273 -16.25 -2.86 3.55
CA ALA A 273 -15.29 -2.00 4.24
C ALA A 273 -15.88 -1.36 5.51
N ALA A 274 -15.01 -0.91 6.40
CA ALA A 274 -15.45 -0.43 7.71
C ALA A 274 -16.35 0.81 7.60
N LEU A 275 -16.01 1.80 6.77
CA LEU A 275 -16.83 3.01 6.60
C LEU A 275 -18.24 2.68 6.05
N SER A 276 -18.33 1.85 5.00
CA SER A 276 -19.60 1.44 4.40
C SER A 276 -20.50 0.76 5.42
N ARG A 277 -19.94 -0.10 6.25
CA ARG A 277 -20.65 -0.76 7.35
C ARG A 277 -21.08 0.21 8.45
N MET A 278 -20.25 1.23 8.76
CA MET A 278 -20.61 2.30 9.70
C MET A 278 -21.79 3.12 9.17
N ALA A 279 -21.76 3.48 7.89
CA ALA A 279 -22.84 4.23 7.22
C ALA A 279 -24.16 3.46 7.19
N ALA A 280 -24.09 2.14 6.98
CA ALA A 280 -25.25 1.26 6.98
C ALA A 280 -25.71 0.83 8.40
N ASN A 281 -25.07 1.31 9.48
CA ASN A 281 -25.28 0.84 10.87
C ASN A 281 -25.04 -0.67 11.07
N LEU A 282 -24.20 -1.27 10.25
CA LEU A 282 -23.81 -2.68 10.32
C LEU A 282 -22.45 -2.92 11.00
N HIS A 283 -21.74 -1.83 11.32
CA HIS A 283 -20.47 -1.95 12.03
C HIS A 283 -20.71 -2.19 13.53
N ARG A 284 -20.02 -3.20 14.09
CA ARG A 284 -20.30 -3.69 15.46
C ARG A 284 -19.95 -2.69 16.57
N LYS A 285 -18.99 -1.82 16.34
CA LYS A 285 -18.38 -0.97 17.38
C LYS A 285 -18.65 0.52 17.16
N VAL A 286 -18.78 0.96 15.92
CA VAL A 286 -18.87 2.37 15.54
C VAL A 286 -20.03 2.60 14.60
N SER A 287 -20.77 3.71 14.81
CA SER A 287 -21.74 4.24 13.88
C SER A 287 -21.45 5.72 13.60
N ILE A 288 -21.84 6.20 12.44
CA ILE A 288 -21.78 7.62 12.10
C ILE A 288 -22.89 8.34 12.86
N GLN A 289 -22.57 9.45 13.50
CA GLN A 289 -23.47 10.23 14.32
C GLN A 289 -23.72 11.61 13.69
N PRO A 290 -24.89 12.23 13.95
CA PRO A 290 -25.09 13.63 13.59
C PRO A 290 -23.99 14.52 14.16
N GLY A 291 -23.39 15.36 13.32
CA GLY A 291 -22.26 16.23 13.70
C GLY A 291 -20.89 15.65 13.44
N ASP A 292 -20.75 14.40 12.99
CA ASP A 292 -19.48 13.85 12.53
C ASP A 292 -19.04 14.52 11.21
N CYS A 293 -17.74 14.75 11.07
CA CYS A 293 -17.12 15.13 9.82
C CYS A 293 -16.52 13.88 9.15
N VAL A 294 -17.06 13.47 8.00
CA VAL A 294 -16.56 12.33 7.23
C VAL A 294 -15.74 12.85 6.06
N VAL A 295 -14.52 12.37 5.95
CA VAL A 295 -13.53 12.77 4.95
C VAL A 295 -13.11 11.58 4.10
N PHE A 296 -13.27 11.67 2.80
CA PHE A 296 -12.67 10.74 1.83
C PHE A 296 -11.31 11.29 1.41
N SER A 297 -10.25 10.64 1.88
CA SER A 297 -8.87 11.03 1.58
C SER A 297 -8.26 10.10 0.52
N SER A 298 -8.97 9.98 -0.59
CA SER A 298 -8.59 9.21 -1.78
C SER A 298 -9.36 9.71 -3.00
N THR A 299 -8.84 9.40 -4.17
CA THR A 299 -9.60 9.53 -5.42
C THR A 299 -10.18 8.16 -5.77
N PRO A 300 -11.43 8.06 -6.25
CA PRO A 300 -11.96 6.79 -6.74
C PRO A 300 -11.05 6.16 -7.78
N ILE A 301 -10.78 4.87 -7.65
CA ILE A 301 -10.13 4.09 -8.70
C ILE A 301 -11.12 3.97 -9.87
N PRO A 302 -10.64 4.02 -11.14
CA PRO A 302 -11.52 3.83 -12.29
C PRO A 302 -12.41 2.58 -12.15
N GLY A 303 -13.72 2.79 -12.27
CA GLY A 303 -14.75 1.76 -12.02
C GLY A 303 -15.46 1.87 -10.67
N ASN A 304 -14.88 2.54 -9.67
CA ASN A 304 -15.46 2.69 -8.33
C ASN A 304 -16.22 4.02 -8.12
N GLU A 305 -16.33 4.87 -9.16
CA GLU A 305 -16.90 6.23 -9.04
C GLU A 305 -18.38 6.21 -8.58
N LYS A 306 -19.12 5.14 -8.92
CA LYS A 306 -20.52 4.99 -8.52
C LYS A 306 -20.67 4.50 -7.08
N SER A 307 -19.67 3.78 -6.57
CA SER A 307 -19.71 3.18 -5.24
C SER A 307 -19.27 4.15 -4.15
N VAL A 308 -18.44 5.15 -4.51
CA VAL A 308 -18.00 6.24 -3.62
C VAL A 308 -18.98 7.38 -3.61
#